data_e24a048b05bb33b3939b2e87d0cfc805
#
_entry.id   e24a048b05bb33b3939b2e87d0cfc805
#
_cell.length_a   1.000
_cell.length_b   1.000
_cell.length_c   1.000
_cell.angle_alpha   90.00
_cell.angle_beta   90.00
_cell.angle_gamma   90.00
#
_symmetry.space_group_name_H-M   'P 1'
#
loop_
_entity.id
_entity.type
_entity.pdbx_description
1 polymer ?
#
loop_
_entity_poly.entity_id
_entity_poly.type
_entity_poly.pdbx_seq_one_letter_code
_entity_poly.pdbx_strand_id
1 'polypeptide(L)'
;MCQAFAVPERIAATWSEVSFLGKGWQASLDVDGNRLAFWMYGCGPVILLMHGWSSRGSRLMGFVKPLIAAGFSVAVLDAPGHGHSSGAGSSVIHAGKAALKLAGHLGDVYGVIAHSAGSTAALWALCNGLSVQRSVHVCGPSSMTTVVLEIARAHCLNDRQTAEFCVWVEAFMGVTLASIDLPALAMGLKHSGLILHDGDDRVVPVAQSRALHGAWRRSTLIETRGLGHRRILSDPHIIECAVRFMMPTDHQLEMQA
;
A
#
# COMPACT_ATOMS: atom_id res chain seq x y z
N MET A 1 -4.31 9.06 -22.05
CA MET A 1 -3.16 8.94 -21.16
C MET A 1 -3.43 9.51 -19.79
N CYS A 2 -3.63 10.81 -19.56
CA CYS A 2 -3.91 11.38 -18.23
C CYS A 2 -5.05 10.65 -17.50
N GLN A 3 -6.14 10.33 -18.21
CA GLN A 3 -7.22 9.51 -17.66
C GLN A 3 -6.76 8.11 -17.25
N ALA A 4 -5.91 7.45 -18.04
CA ALA A 4 -5.38 6.11 -17.71
C ALA A 4 -4.49 6.12 -16.47
N PHE A 5 -3.80 7.23 -16.20
CA PHE A 5 -3.02 7.43 -14.98
C PHE A 5 -3.89 7.75 -13.76
N ALA A 6 -4.90 8.63 -13.93
CA ALA A 6 -5.65 9.19 -12.81
C ALA A 6 -6.91 8.40 -12.43
N VAL A 7 -7.51 7.68 -13.38
CA VAL A 7 -8.81 7.01 -13.18
C VAL A 7 -8.60 5.50 -13.05
N PRO A 8 -8.71 4.94 -11.84
CA PRO A 8 -8.57 3.51 -11.65
C PRO A 8 -9.76 2.76 -12.25
N GLU A 9 -9.50 1.60 -12.83
CA GLU A 9 -10.55 0.68 -13.25
C GLU A 9 -11.27 0.10 -12.03
N ARG A 10 -12.61 0.13 -12.04
CA ARG A 10 -13.44 -0.48 -11.00
C ARG A 10 -13.88 -1.87 -11.42
N ILE A 11 -13.06 -2.86 -11.11
CA ILE A 11 -13.37 -4.27 -11.37
C ILE A 11 -14.44 -4.73 -10.36
N ALA A 12 -15.45 -5.48 -10.78
CA ALA A 12 -16.47 -6.02 -9.89
C ALA A 12 -15.89 -6.96 -8.82
N ALA A 13 -16.40 -6.89 -7.58
CA ALA A 13 -15.98 -7.80 -6.51
C ALA A 13 -16.47 -9.23 -6.81
N THR A 14 -15.65 -10.21 -6.50
CA THR A 14 -16.05 -11.62 -6.54
C THR A 14 -17.02 -11.93 -5.39
N TRP A 15 -17.78 -13.01 -5.51
CA TRP A 15 -18.69 -13.44 -4.44
C TRP A 15 -17.95 -13.68 -3.10
N SER A 16 -16.75 -14.25 -3.13
CA SER A 16 -15.92 -14.44 -1.94
C SER A 16 -15.50 -13.12 -1.29
N GLU A 17 -15.18 -12.10 -2.08
CA GLU A 17 -14.82 -10.75 -1.58
C GLU A 17 -16.05 -10.06 -0.97
N VAL A 18 -17.22 -10.16 -1.59
CA VAL A 18 -18.48 -9.62 -1.04
C VAL A 18 -18.81 -10.31 0.29
N SER A 19 -18.75 -11.64 0.33
CA SER A 19 -18.98 -12.42 1.55
C SER A 19 -17.97 -12.08 2.66
N PHE A 20 -16.72 -11.83 2.31
CA PHE A 20 -15.70 -11.40 3.26
C PHE A 20 -16.02 -10.00 3.83
N LEU A 21 -16.32 -9.02 2.98
CA LEU A 21 -16.64 -7.66 3.40
C LEU A 21 -17.87 -7.62 4.30
N GLY A 22 -18.89 -8.45 4.03
CA GLY A 22 -20.11 -8.55 4.85
C GLY A 22 -19.88 -9.06 6.29
N LYS A 23 -18.68 -9.58 6.60
CA LYS A 23 -18.31 -10.02 7.97
C LYS A 23 -17.63 -8.93 8.79
N GLY A 24 -17.20 -7.84 8.15
CA GLY A 24 -16.56 -6.72 8.81
C GLY A 24 -17.55 -5.65 9.22
N TRP A 25 -17.18 -4.87 10.22
CA TRP A 25 -17.90 -3.62 10.51
C TRP A 25 -17.50 -2.58 9.49
N GLN A 26 -18.45 -2.24 8.60
CA GLN A 26 -18.24 -1.24 7.56
C GLN A 26 -18.46 0.16 8.11
N ALA A 27 -17.53 1.06 7.79
CA ALA A 27 -17.62 2.47 8.09
C ALA A 27 -17.14 3.34 6.91
N SER A 28 -17.33 4.62 7.02
CA SER A 28 -16.80 5.58 6.06
C SER A 28 -16.36 6.86 6.73
N LEU A 29 -15.39 7.54 6.10
CA LEU A 29 -14.83 8.81 6.52
C LEU A 29 -14.79 9.76 5.33
N ASP A 30 -15.09 11.04 5.53
CA ASP A 30 -14.85 12.05 4.49
C ASP A 30 -13.37 12.42 4.43
N VAL A 31 -12.81 12.37 3.23
CA VAL A 31 -11.44 12.77 2.95
C VAL A 31 -11.44 13.63 1.69
N ASP A 32 -11.21 14.91 1.86
CA ASP A 32 -11.16 15.91 0.78
C ASP A 32 -12.42 15.86 -0.13
N GLY A 33 -13.62 15.75 0.49
CA GLY A 33 -14.90 15.66 -0.20
C GLY A 33 -15.20 14.29 -0.83
N ASN A 34 -14.35 13.28 -0.59
CA ASN A 34 -14.60 11.92 -1.03
C ASN A 34 -14.96 11.03 0.17
N ARG A 35 -16.01 10.23 0.03
CA ARG A 35 -16.36 9.20 1.01
C ARG A 35 -15.42 8.02 0.89
N LEU A 36 -14.54 7.87 1.86
CA LEU A 36 -13.59 6.77 1.99
C LEU A 36 -14.26 5.60 2.70
N ALA A 37 -14.36 4.44 2.07
CA ALA A 37 -14.92 3.23 2.67
C ALA A 37 -13.82 2.38 3.31
N PHE A 38 -14.09 1.85 4.50
CA PHE A 38 -13.21 0.91 5.17
C PHE A 38 -14.00 -0.10 6.02
N TRP A 39 -13.36 -1.21 6.37
CA TRP A 39 -13.93 -2.28 7.19
C TRP A 39 -12.98 -2.60 8.33
N MET A 40 -13.56 -2.79 9.53
CA MET A 40 -12.83 -3.23 10.71
C MET A 40 -13.15 -4.70 11.03
N TYR A 41 -12.11 -5.43 11.44
CA TYR A 41 -12.20 -6.82 11.84
C TYR A 41 -11.40 -7.05 13.11
N GLY A 42 -11.90 -7.91 14.02
CA GLY A 42 -11.19 -8.29 15.24
C GLY A 42 -11.09 -7.17 16.27
N CYS A 43 -10.26 -7.41 17.29
CA CYS A 43 -9.96 -6.49 18.37
C CYS A 43 -8.45 -6.51 18.65
N GLY A 44 -7.90 -5.42 19.19
CA GLY A 44 -6.47 -5.28 19.48
C GLY A 44 -5.81 -4.16 18.70
N PRO A 45 -4.46 -4.09 18.70
CA PRO A 45 -3.72 -3.07 17.96
C PRO A 45 -4.04 -3.11 16.46
N VAL A 46 -4.21 -1.93 15.84
CA VAL A 46 -4.71 -1.83 14.47
C VAL A 46 -3.61 -2.07 13.45
N ILE A 47 -3.86 -2.99 12.50
CA ILE A 47 -3.08 -3.14 11.27
C ILE A 47 -3.91 -2.59 10.10
N LEU A 48 -3.35 -1.61 9.38
CA LEU A 48 -3.97 -1.02 8.19
C LEU A 48 -3.55 -1.81 6.94
N LEU A 49 -4.52 -2.25 6.13
CA LEU A 49 -4.28 -2.91 4.85
C LEU A 49 -4.53 -1.95 3.68
N MET A 50 -3.53 -1.76 2.81
CA MET A 50 -3.56 -0.85 1.67
C MET A 50 -3.32 -1.59 0.36
N HIS A 51 -4.32 -1.60 -0.51
CA HIS A 51 -4.29 -2.30 -1.80
C HIS A 51 -3.59 -1.51 -2.93
N GLY A 52 -3.30 -2.18 -4.06
CA GLY A 52 -2.67 -1.58 -5.25
C GLY A 52 -3.65 -0.88 -6.19
N TRP A 53 -3.12 -0.37 -7.31
CA TRP A 53 -3.88 0.34 -8.36
C TRP A 53 -4.93 -0.55 -9.01
N SER A 54 -6.10 0.02 -9.36
CA SER A 54 -7.24 -0.70 -9.93
C SER A 54 -7.62 -1.97 -9.15
N SER A 55 -7.44 -1.94 -7.83
CA SER A 55 -7.70 -3.03 -6.90
C SER A 55 -8.72 -2.58 -5.83
N ARG A 56 -8.76 -3.28 -4.71
CA ARG A 56 -9.61 -2.96 -3.55
C ARG A 56 -9.08 -3.63 -2.29
N GLY A 57 -9.53 -3.18 -1.12
CA GLY A 57 -9.08 -3.70 0.17
C GLY A 57 -9.29 -5.21 0.34
N SER A 58 -10.40 -5.75 -0.15
CA SER A 58 -10.70 -7.19 -0.08
C SER A 58 -9.68 -8.11 -0.78
N ARG A 59 -8.84 -7.59 -1.67
CA ARG A 59 -7.72 -8.36 -2.25
C ARG A 59 -6.66 -8.77 -1.23
N LEU A 60 -6.64 -8.09 -0.08
CA LEU A 60 -5.76 -8.40 1.04
C LEU A 60 -6.44 -9.27 2.12
N MET A 61 -7.63 -9.82 1.85
CA MET A 61 -8.41 -10.60 2.83
C MET A 61 -7.66 -11.81 3.39
N GLY A 62 -6.69 -12.36 2.65
CA GLY A 62 -5.85 -13.48 3.11
C GLY A 62 -5.08 -13.17 4.39
N PHE A 63 -4.71 -11.91 4.62
CA PHE A 63 -3.99 -11.48 5.83
C PHE A 63 -4.92 -11.32 7.04
N VAL A 64 -6.24 -11.11 6.85
CA VAL A 64 -7.14 -10.66 7.93
C VAL A 64 -7.31 -11.73 9.00
N LYS A 65 -7.69 -12.97 8.62
CA LYS A 65 -7.88 -14.04 9.60
C LYS A 65 -6.62 -14.40 10.38
N PRO A 66 -5.43 -14.53 9.75
CA PRO A 66 -4.17 -14.77 10.49
C PRO A 66 -3.78 -13.61 11.43
N LEU A 67 -4.00 -12.35 11.03
CA LEU A 67 -3.74 -11.20 11.89
C LEU A 67 -4.67 -11.17 13.11
N ILE A 68 -5.96 -11.47 12.93
CA ILE A 68 -6.91 -11.57 14.05
C ILE A 68 -6.48 -12.69 15.01
N ALA A 69 -6.08 -13.85 14.47
CA ALA A 69 -5.58 -14.97 15.28
C ALA A 69 -4.30 -14.61 16.06
N ALA A 70 -3.51 -13.66 15.56
CA ALA A 70 -2.34 -13.11 16.22
C ALA A 70 -2.67 -11.95 17.21
N GLY A 71 -3.96 -11.64 17.44
CA GLY A 71 -4.41 -10.65 18.42
C GLY A 71 -4.52 -9.22 17.90
N PHE A 72 -4.49 -9.01 16.59
CA PHE A 72 -4.64 -7.68 15.97
C PHE A 72 -6.09 -7.37 15.57
N SER A 73 -6.41 -6.09 15.55
CA SER A 73 -7.52 -5.54 14.79
C SER A 73 -7.04 -5.18 13.37
N VAL A 74 -7.87 -5.33 12.37
CA VAL A 74 -7.50 -5.07 10.97
C VAL A 74 -8.43 -4.06 10.33
N ALA A 75 -7.87 -2.96 9.84
CA ALA A 75 -8.56 -1.97 9.03
C ALA A 75 -8.29 -2.23 7.55
N VAL A 76 -9.33 -2.56 6.79
CA VAL A 76 -9.25 -2.80 5.34
C VAL A 76 -9.78 -1.58 4.62
N LEU A 77 -8.91 -0.86 3.92
CA LEU A 77 -9.22 0.41 3.25
C LEU A 77 -9.47 0.19 1.76
N ASP A 78 -10.53 0.79 1.21
CA ASP A 78 -10.63 1.09 -0.22
C ASP A 78 -10.10 2.51 -0.48
N ALA A 79 -9.02 2.65 -1.26
CA ALA A 79 -8.42 3.95 -1.58
C ALA A 79 -9.40 4.85 -2.37
N PRO A 80 -9.24 6.19 -2.36
CA PRO A 80 -10.07 7.08 -3.17
C PRO A 80 -10.15 6.62 -4.62
N GLY A 81 -11.33 6.69 -5.22
CA GLY A 81 -11.59 6.24 -6.59
C GLY A 81 -11.68 4.72 -6.78
N HIS A 82 -11.40 3.91 -5.76
CA HIS A 82 -11.40 2.44 -5.83
C HIS A 82 -12.54 1.83 -5.01
N GLY A 83 -12.87 0.57 -5.35
CA GLY A 83 -13.82 -0.25 -4.61
C GLY A 83 -15.12 0.49 -4.26
N HIS A 84 -15.43 0.58 -2.97
CA HIS A 84 -16.62 1.25 -2.43
C HIS A 84 -16.37 2.73 -2.06
N SER A 85 -15.12 3.21 -2.14
CA SER A 85 -14.80 4.63 -1.93
C SER A 85 -15.25 5.46 -3.13
N SER A 86 -15.70 6.70 -2.86
CA SER A 86 -16.04 7.65 -3.93
C SER A 86 -14.78 8.27 -4.55
N GLY A 87 -14.98 9.13 -5.54
CA GLY A 87 -13.92 9.81 -6.28
C GLY A 87 -13.84 9.35 -7.72
N ALA A 88 -13.59 10.30 -8.61
CA ALA A 88 -13.43 10.06 -10.05
C ALA A 88 -11.98 9.73 -10.43
N GLY A 89 -11.02 10.08 -9.56
CA GLY A 89 -9.60 9.85 -9.79
C GLY A 89 -8.84 9.56 -8.51
N SER A 90 -7.61 9.05 -8.65
CA SER A 90 -6.73 8.72 -7.55
C SER A 90 -5.26 8.80 -7.96
N SER A 91 -4.38 8.79 -6.96
CA SER A 91 -2.94 8.60 -7.10
C SER A 91 -2.39 8.00 -5.81
N VAL A 92 -1.12 7.63 -5.81
CA VAL A 92 -0.43 7.17 -4.59
C VAL A 92 -0.45 8.23 -3.49
N ILE A 93 -0.45 9.52 -3.85
CA ILE A 93 -0.54 10.62 -2.89
C ILE A 93 -1.95 10.74 -2.30
N HIS A 94 -2.99 10.64 -3.13
CA HIS A 94 -4.38 10.64 -2.63
C HIS A 94 -4.62 9.44 -1.69
N ALA A 95 -4.11 8.25 -2.03
CA ALA A 95 -4.20 7.07 -1.18
C ALA A 95 -3.38 7.22 0.12
N GLY A 96 -2.20 7.86 0.06
CA GLY A 96 -1.38 8.16 1.24
C GLY A 96 -2.07 9.17 2.18
N LYS A 97 -2.64 10.24 1.64
CA LYS A 97 -3.45 11.21 2.43
C LYS A 97 -4.66 10.54 3.07
N ALA A 98 -5.35 9.64 2.33
CA ALA A 98 -6.46 8.87 2.86
C ALA A 98 -6.03 7.96 4.02
N ALA A 99 -4.87 7.31 3.92
CA ALA A 99 -4.29 6.50 5.00
C ALA A 99 -3.98 7.35 6.24
N LEU A 100 -3.39 8.54 6.09
CA LEU A 100 -3.13 9.48 7.18
C LEU A 100 -4.42 9.91 7.89
N LYS A 101 -5.46 10.26 7.12
CA LYS A 101 -6.76 10.65 7.67
C LYS A 101 -7.44 9.49 8.39
N LEU A 102 -7.39 8.28 7.81
CA LEU A 102 -7.96 7.09 8.45
C LEU A 102 -7.20 6.75 9.74
N ALA A 103 -5.87 6.80 9.74
CA ALA A 103 -5.06 6.59 10.93
C ALA A 103 -5.42 7.60 12.04
N GLY A 104 -5.53 8.88 11.71
CA GLY A 104 -5.98 9.92 12.66
C GLY A 104 -7.40 9.68 13.21
N HIS A 105 -8.29 9.03 12.45
CA HIS A 105 -9.63 8.65 12.87
C HIS A 105 -9.64 7.40 13.77
N LEU A 106 -8.79 6.42 13.46
CA LEU A 106 -8.70 5.15 14.21
C LEU A 106 -7.89 5.29 15.51
N GLY A 107 -7.08 6.33 15.64
CA GLY A 107 -6.11 6.48 16.70
C GLY A 107 -4.78 5.78 16.37
N ASP A 108 -4.19 5.07 17.33
CA ASP A 108 -2.89 4.43 17.15
C ASP A 108 -2.96 3.27 16.16
N VAL A 109 -2.28 3.42 15.00
CA VAL A 109 -2.08 2.35 14.04
C VAL A 109 -0.77 1.64 14.36
N TYR A 110 -0.85 0.38 14.77
CA TYR A 110 0.33 -0.41 15.11
C TYR A 110 1.20 -0.71 13.89
N GLY A 111 0.58 -1.04 12.75
CA GLY A 111 1.32 -1.39 11.56
C GLY A 111 0.53 -1.24 10.26
N VAL A 112 1.26 -1.34 9.16
CA VAL A 112 0.69 -1.30 7.79
C VAL A 112 1.16 -2.50 7.00
N ILE A 113 0.25 -3.16 6.26
CA ILE A 113 0.57 -4.10 5.19
C ILE A 113 0.04 -3.52 3.88
N ALA A 114 0.93 -3.31 2.93
CA ALA A 114 0.60 -2.61 1.70
C ALA A 114 1.12 -3.34 0.45
N HIS A 115 0.35 -3.32 -0.62
CA HIS A 115 0.67 -3.99 -1.89
C HIS A 115 0.77 -3.00 -3.04
N SER A 116 1.80 -3.18 -3.91
CA SER A 116 1.94 -2.45 -5.17
C SER A 116 1.87 -0.91 -4.96
N ALA A 117 1.03 -0.19 -5.68
CA ALA A 117 0.81 1.24 -5.50
C ALA A 117 0.41 1.63 -4.06
N GLY A 118 -0.28 0.73 -3.33
CA GLY A 118 -0.55 0.90 -1.90
C GLY A 118 0.72 0.95 -1.05
N SER A 119 1.77 0.19 -1.43
CA SER A 119 3.07 0.26 -0.76
C SER A 119 3.73 1.63 -0.93
N THR A 120 3.71 2.19 -2.14
CA THR A 120 4.19 3.55 -2.41
C THR A 120 3.41 4.58 -1.59
N ALA A 121 2.09 4.46 -1.55
CA ALA A 121 1.21 5.33 -0.77
C ALA A 121 1.48 5.22 0.74
N ALA A 122 1.69 4.01 1.26
CA ALA A 122 2.04 3.76 2.66
C ALA A 122 3.40 4.37 3.02
N LEU A 123 4.43 4.15 2.20
CA LEU A 123 5.76 4.72 2.42
C LEU A 123 5.71 6.25 2.40
N TRP A 124 4.98 6.84 1.45
CA TRP A 124 4.77 8.28 1.44
C TRP A 124 4.07 8.76 2.72
N ALA A 125 3.02 8.09 3.17
CA ALA A 125 2.31 8.44 4.41
C ALA A 125 3.21 8.33 5.64
N LEU A 126 4.04 7.28 5.73
CA LEU A 126 5.02 7.07 6.81
C LEU A 126 6.06 8.22 6.86
N CYS A 127 6.48 8.72 5.72
CA CYS A 127 7.39 9.87 5.64
C CYS A 127 6.69 11.22 5.90
N ASN A 128 5.35 11.24 5.88
CA ASN A 128 4.54 12.44 6.09
C ASN A 128 3.69 12.38 7.39
N GLY A 129 4.12 11.61 8.38
CA GLY A 129 3.55 11.64 9.73
C GLY A 129 2.73 10.43 10.17
N LEU A 130 2.54 9.41 9.31
CA LEU A 130 2.00 8.14 9.78
C LEU A 130 3.03 7.45 10.67
N SER A 131 2.71 7.28 11.94
CA SER A 131 3.57 6.58 12.90
C SER A 131 3.10 5.13 13.05
N VAL A 132 4.04 4.18 12.93
CA VAL A 132 3.78 2.75 13.12
C VAL A 132 4.99 2.06 13.77
N GLN A 133 4.75 0.91 14.39
CA GLN A 133 5.83 0.09 14.91
C GLN A 133 6.50 -0.76 13.81
N ARG A 134 5.71 -1.20 12.83
CA ARG A 134 6.16 -2.10 11.75
C ARG A 134 5.38 -1.85 10.46
N SER A 135 6.02 -2.10 9.32
CA SER A 135 5.32 -2.08 8.02
C SER A 135 5.79 -3.21 7.11
N VAL A 136 4.86 -3.75 6.31
CA VAL A 136 5.12 -4.78 5.30
C VAL A 136 4.75 -4.22 3.93
N HIS A 137 5.68 -4.34 2.98
CA HIS A 137 5.57 -3.80 1.63
C HIS A 137 5.70 -4.93 0.62
N VAL A 138 4.61 -5.25 -0.09
CA VAL A 138 4.54 -6.38 -1.03
C VAL A 138 4.56 -5.84 -2.46
N CYS A 139 5.58 -6.20 -3.25
CA CYS A 139 5.72 -5.86 -4.67
C CYS A 139 5.51 -4.37 -4.98
N GLY A 140 6.00 -3.48 -4.11
CA GLY A 140 5.81 -2.03 -4.25
C GLY A 140 6.83 -1.40 -5.20
N PRO A 141 6.40 -0.49 -6.11
CA PRO A 141 7.33 0.36 -6.83
C PRO A 141 7.95 1.38 -5.88
N SER A 142 9.26 1.62 -6.03
CA SER A 142 10.01 2.57 -5.21
C SER A 142 10.35 3.88 -5.95
N SER A 143 10.12 3.93 -7.27
CA SER A 143 10.35 5.13 -8.09
C SER A 143 9.10 5.48 -8.90
N MET A 144 8.41 6.54 -8.50
CA MET A 144 7.27 7.05 -9.28
C MET A 144 7.71 7.64 -10.63
N THR A 145 8.91 8.18 -10.72
CA THR A 145 9.48 8.62 -12.01
C THR A 145 9.55 7.44 -12.98
N THR A 146 10.08 6.29 -12.54
CA THR A 146 10.12 5.08 -13.38
C THR A 146 8.71 4.66 -13.83
N VAL A 147 7.74 4.61 -12.91
CA VAL A 147 6.34 4.25 -13.22
C VAL A 147 5.74 5.18 -14.28
N VAL A 148 5.92 6.50 -14.13
CA VAL A 148 5.38 7.50 -15.09
C VAL A 148 6.04 7.36 -16.46
N LEU A 149 7.36 7.15 -16.50
CA LEU A 149 8.09 6.95 -17.76
C LEU A 149 7.72 5.63 -18.44
N GLU A 150 7.46 4.57 -17.71
CA GLU A 150 6.95 3.30 -18.26
C GLU A 150 5.57 3.46 -18.86
N ILE A 151 4.66 4.20 -18.20
CA ILE A 151 3.35 4.54 -18.76
C ILE A 151 3.50 5.37 -20.04
N ALA A 152 4.38 6.37 -20.06
CA ALA A 152 4.65 7.18 -21.26
C ALA A 152 5.15 6.32 -22.42
N ARG A 153 6.07 5.41 -22.18
CA ARG A 153 6.57 4.45 -23.19
C ARG A 153 5.47 3.52 -23.70
N ALA A 154 4.66 2.98 -22.80
CA ALA A 154 3.54 2.09 -23.17
C ALA A 154 2.50 2.79 -24.07
N HIS A 155 2.39 4.12 -23.98
CA HIS A 155 1.53 4.95 -24.82
C HIS A 155 2.27 5.58 -26.00
N CYS A 156 3.53 5.17 -26.27
CA CYS A 156 4.35 5.65 -27.39
C CYS A 156 4.51 7.18 -27.42
N LEU A 157 4.63 7.83 -26.26
CA LEU A 157 4.85 9.26 -26.17
C LEU A 157 6.27 9.63 -26.60
N ASN A 158 6.40 10.72 -27.40
CA ASN A 158 7.69 11.32 -27.66
C ASN A 158 8.19 12.13 -26.46
N ASP A 159 9.44 12.64 -26.52
CA ASP A 159 10.09 13.33 -25.40
C ASP A 159 9.30 14.55 -24.92
N ARG A 160 8.76 15.37 -25.83
CA ARG A 160 7.94 16.53 -25.51
C ARG A 160 6.66 16.12 -24.77
N GLN A 161 5.94 15.13 -25.32
CA GLN A 161 4.71 14.61 -24.72
C GLN A 161 4.97 13.97 -23.35
N THR A 162 6.09 13.29 -23.20
CA THR A 162 6.53 12.71 -21.93
C THR A 162 6.76 13.80 -20.89
N ALA A 163 7.47 14.89 -21.25
CA ALA A 163 7.68 16.02 -20.35
C ALA A 163 6.36 16.69 -19.94
N GLU A 164 5.46 16.94 -20.91
CA GLU A 164 4.12 17.49 -20.64
C GLU A 164 3.30 16.56 -19.73
N PHE A 165 3.42 15.24 -19.91
CA PHE A 165 2.78 14.26 -19.05
C PHE A 165 3.33 14.26 -17.62
N CYS A 166 4.65 14.33 -17.44
CA CYS A 166 5.27 14.46 -16.12
C CYS A 166 4.76 15.70 -15.35
N VAL A 167 4.73 16.85 -16.02
CA VAL A 167 4.19 18.10 -15.45
C VAL A 167 2.73 17.94 -15.04
N TRP A 168 1.93 17.32 -15.90
CA TRP A 168 0.53 17.06 -15.59
C TRP A 168 0.35 16.11 -14.39
N VAL A 169 1.16 15.04 -14.32
CA VAL A 169 1.14 14.08 -13.20
C VAL A 169 1.50 14.79 -11.88
N GLU A 170 2.53 15.62 -11.88
CA GLU A 170 2.94 16.39 -10.70
C GLU A 170 1.83 17.33 -10.24
N ALA A 171 1.22 18.06 -11.17
CA ALA A 171 0.08 18.94 -10.86
C ALA A 171 -1.12 18.17 -10.31
N PHE A 172 -1.43 16.98 -10.88
CA PHE A 172 -2.51 16.13 -10.41
C PHE A 172 -2.26 15.54 -9.02
N MET A 173 -1.03 15.16 -8.72
CA MET A 173 -0.64 14.65 -7.39
C MET A 173 -0.44 15.75 -6.36
N GLY A 174 -0.16 16.99 -6.81
CA GLY A 174 0.18 18.12 -5.94
C GLY A 174 1.58 18.05 -5.33
N VAL A 175 2.46 17.23 -5.90
CA VAL A 175 3.86 17.03 -5.48
C VAL A 175 4.74 16.72 -6.69
N THR A 176 6.03 17.02 -6.62
CA THR A 176 6.97 16.68 -7.70
C THR A 176 7.32 15.17 -7.66
N LEU A 177 7.63 14.59 -8.83
CA LEU A 177 8.09 13.20 -8.91
C LEU A 177 9.37 12.99 -8.11
N ALA A 178 10.27 13.97 -8.11
CA ALA A 178 11.51 13.95 -7.32
C ALA A 178 11.26 13.89 -5.81
N SER A 179 10.17 14.50 -5.32
CA SER A 179 9.80 14.45 -3.90
C SER A 179 9.22 13.11 -3.45
N ILE A 180 8.99 12.18 -4.38
CA ILE A 180 8.52 10.81 -4.13
C ILE A 180 9.61 9.80 -4.54
N ASP A 181 10.86 10.12 -4.26
CA ASP A 181 11.95 9.16 -4.32
C ASP A 181 11.95 8.34 -3.03
N LEU A 182 11.32 7.17 -3.06
CA LEU A 182 11.13 6.35 -1.86
C LEU A 182 12.43 5.83 -1.25
N PRO A 183 13.48 5.44 -2.02
CA PRO A 183 14.77 5.15 -1.43
C PRO A 183 15.35 6.31 -0.62
N ALA A 184 15.29 7.53 -1.14
CA ALA A 184 15.76 8.71 -0.40
C ALA A 184 14.92 8.99 0.86
N LEU A 185 13.59 8.90 0.75
CA LEU A 185 12.68 9.09 1.87
C LEU A 185 12.85 8.00 2.94
N ALA A 186 13.06 6.75 2.52
CA ALA A 186 13.19 5.61 3.43
C ALA A 186 14.42 5.64 4.32
N MET A 187 15.46 6.41 3.97
CA MET A 187 16.61 6.62 4.85
C MET A 187 16.24 7.23 6.20
N GLY A 188 15.15 8.01 6.26
CA GLY A 188 14.63 8.63 7.48
C GLY A 188 13.72 7.74 8.33
N LEU A 189 13.28 6.60 7.83
CA LEU A 189 12.37 5.71 8.54
C LEU A 189 13.05 5.01 9.71
N LYS A 190 12.44 5.11 10.89
CA LYS A 190 13.00 4.57 12.14
C LYS A 190 12.37 3.23 12.57
N HIS A 191 11.18 2.92 12.07
CA HIS A 191 10.50 1.64 12.35
C HIS A 191 11.10 0.50 11.51
N SER A 192 10.79 -0.75 11.88
CA SER A 192 11.22 -1.92 11.12
C SER A 192 10.30 -2.17 9.92
N GLY A 193 10.88 -2.46 8.77
CA GLY A 193 10.16 -2.77 7.52
C GLY A 193 10.46 -4.17 7.00
N LEU A 194 9.44 -4.85 6.49
CA LEU A 194 9.57 -6.08 5.72
C LEU A 194 9.16 -5.81 4.27
N ILE A 195 10.05 -6.13 3.35
CA ILE A 195 9.81 -6.02 1.91
C ILE A 195 9.70 -7.44 1.35
N LEU A 196 8.56 -7.75 0.72
CA LEU A 196 8.28 -9.05 0.10
C LEU A 196 8.13 -8.84 -1.40
N HIS A 197 8.92 -9.54 -2.22
CA HIS A 197 8.86 -9.37 -3.67
C HIS A 197 9.13 -10.68 -4.40
N ASP A 198 8.37 -10.94 -5.46
CA ASP A 198 8.61 -12.09 -6.31
C ASP A 198 9.52 -11.71 -7.49
N GLY A 199 10.61 -12.47 -7.69
CA GLY A 199 11.57 -12.21 -8.76
C GLY A 199 10.99 -12.35 -10.17
N ASP A 200 9.84 -13.04 -10.30
CA ASP A 200 9.13 -13.22 -11.57
C ASP A 200 7.97 -12.22 -11.73
N ASP A 201 7.94 -11.15 -10.91
CA ASP A 201 6.97 -10.07 -11.03
C ASP A 201 7.18 -9.31 -12.35
N ARG A 202 6.16 -9.37 -13.22
CA ARG A 202 6.16 -8.72 -14.54
C ARG A 202 5.51 -7.32 -14.53
N VAL A 203 5.01 -6.88 -13.37
CA VAL A 203 4.37 -5.57 -13.21
C VAL A 203 5.34 -4.58 -12.57
N VAL A 204 6.00 -5.00 -11.48
CA VAL A 204 7.01 -4.20 -10.80
C VAL A 204 8.29 -5.01 -10.73
N PRO A 205 9.38 -4.57 -11.38
CA PRO A 205 10.66 -5.28 -11.31
C PRO A 205 11.19 -5.35 -9.88
N VAL A 206 11.69 -6.51 -9.45
CA VAL A 206 12.25 -6.74 -8.10
C VAL A 206 13.41 -5.78 -7.77
N ALA A 207 14.08 -5.23 -8.77
CA ALA A 207 15.11 -4.20 -8.61
C ALA A 207 14.60 -2.96 -7.84
N GLN A 208 13.32 -2.63 -7.94
CA GLN A 208 12.68 -1.56 -7.18
C GLN A 208 12.72 -1.85 -5.66
N SER A 209 12.39 -3.07 -5.25
CA SER A 209 12.46 -3.49 -3.84
C SER A 209 13.89 -3.59 -3.33
N ARG A 210 14.84 -4.03 -4.16
CA ARG A 210 16.26 -4.03 -3.81
C ARG A 210 16.80 -2.62 -3.58
N ALA A 211 16.41 -1.66 -4.43
CA ALA A 211 16.78 -0.24 -4.25
C ALA A 211 16.22 0.34 -2.95
N LEU A 212 14.95 0.06 -2.65
CA LEU A 212 14.32 0.48 -1.40
C LEU A 212 15.02 -0.14 -0.18
N HIS A 213 15.30 -1.45 -0.21
CA HIS A 213 15.99 -2.16 0.86
C HIS A 213 17.40 -1.62 1.10
N GLY A 214 18.15 -1.35 0.01
CA GLY A 214 19.50 -0.77 0.10
C GLY A 214 19.57 0.60 0.79
N ALA A 215 18.49 1.37 0.73
CA ALA A 215 18.38 2.68 1.37
C ALA A 215 17.77 2.63 2.79
N TRP A 216 16.90 1.67 3.06
CA TRP A 216 16.19 1.56 4.34
C TRP A 216 16.90 0.63 5.32
N ARG A 217 17.73 1.21 6.18
CA ARG A 217 18.62 0.48 7.12
C ARG A 217 17.90 -0.54 8.03
N ARG A 218 16.63 -0.33 8.36
CA ARG A 218 15.84 -1.19 9.25
C ARG A 218 14.86 -2.08 8.48
N SER A 219 15.10 -2.31 7.20
CA SER A 219 14.28 -3.21 6.40
C SER A 219 14.93 -4.60 6.27
N THR A 220 14.09 -5.59 6.02
CA THR A 220 14.44 -6.93 5.57
C THR A 220 13.78 -7.16 4.22
N LEU A 221 14.51 -7.70 3.26
CA LEU A 221 13.98 -8.09 1.95
C LEU A 221 13.91 -9.62 1.88
N ILE A 222 12.73 -10.14 1.53
CA ILE A 222 12.52 -11.55 1.18
C ILE A 222 12.09 -11.60 -0.28
N GLU A 223 12.87 -12.31 -1.09
CA GLU A 223 12.56 -12.55 -2.50
C GLU A 223 12.04 -13.98 -2.68
N THR A 224 10.97 -14.12 -3.46
CA THR A 224 10.40 -15.41 -3.86
C THR A 224 10.47 -15.59 -5.38
N ARG A 225 10.03 -16.73 -5.88
CA ARG A 225 9.90 -17.01 -7.32
C ARG A 225 8.61 -17.76 -7.61
N GLY A 226 8.05 -17.51 -8.80
CA GLY A 226 6.89 -18.24 -9.30
C GLY A 226 5.53 -17.72 -8.85
N LEU A 227 5.47 -16.73 -7.94
CA LEU A 227 4.22 -16.17 -7.44
C LEU A 227 3.74 -14.99 -8.30
N GLY A 228 4.66 -14.14 -8.76
CA GLY A 228 4.37 -12.92 -9.51
C GLY A 228 3.60 -11.89 -8.68
N HIS A 229 3.16 -10.83 -9.34
CA HIS A 229 2.63 -9.61 -8.71
C HIS A 229 1.38 -9.78 -7.83
N ARG A 230 0.50 -10.72 -8.17
CA ARG A 230 -0.83 -10.83 -7.53
C ARG A 230 -0.98 -12.08 -6.68
N ARG A 231 -0.47 -13.25 -7.15
CA ARG A 231 -0.62 -14.51 -6.41
C ARG A 231 0.15 -14.52 -5.09
N ILE A 232 1.19 -13.71 -4.99
CA ILE A 232 1.97 -13.50 -3.76
C ILE A 232 1.07 -13.11 -2.57
N LEU A 233 -0.05 -12.42 -2.80
CA LEU A 233 -1.00 -12.01 -1.75
C LEU A 233 -1.82 -13.16 -1.16
N SER A 234 -1.87 -14.29 -1.84
CA SER A 234 -2.61 -15.49 -1.40
C SER A 234 -1.69 -16.65 -1.03
N ASP A 235 -0.39 -16.45 -1.12
CA ASP A 235 0.59 -17.48 -0.74
C ASP A 235 0.66 -17.61 0.79
N PRO A 236 0.46 -18.84 1.35
CA PRO A 236 0.43 -19.03 2.80
C PRO A 236 1.74 -18.67 3.50
N HIS A 237 2.88 -18.92 2.87
CA HIS A 237 4.19 -18.60 3.44
C HIS A 237 4.42 -17.09 3.52
N ILE A 238 4.03 -16.35 2.47
CA ILE A 238 4.09 -14.88 2.46
C ILE A 238 3.20 -14.28 3.54
N ILE A 239 1.97 -14.80 3.67
CA ILE A 239 1.04 -14.36 4.72
C ILE A 239 1.64 -14.64 6.10
N GLU A 240 2.18 -15.83 6.33
CA GLU A 240 2.84 -16.20 7.59
C GLU A 240 4.03 -15.30 7.90
N CYS A 241 4.92 -15.04 6.94
CA CYS A 241 6.06 -14.13 7.10
C CYS A 241 5.59 -12.72 7.51
N ALA A 242 4.56 -12.19 6.84
CA ALA A 242 4.02 -10.87 7.15
C ALA A 242 3.41 -10.81 8.57
N VAL A 243 2.60 -11.81 8.93
CA VAL A 243 1.96 -11.87 10.26
C VAL A 243 3.00 -12.03 11.36
N ARG A 244 3.94 -12.96 11.22
CA ARG A 244 5.05 -13.15 12.17
C ARG A 244 5.86 -11.87 12.33
N PHE A 245 6.14 -11.16 11.24
CA PHE A 245 6.86 -9.88 11.31
C PHE A 245 6.06 -8.81 12.06
N MET A 246 4.73 -8.81 12.00
CA MET A 246 3.91 -7.86 12.76
C MET A 246 3.88 -8.15 14.26
N MET A 247 4.11 -9.40 14.69
CA MET A 247 4.10 -9.74 16.11
C MET A 247 5.21 -9.02 16.88
N PRO A 248 4.96 -8.53 18.10
CA PRO A 248 6.01 -7.97 18.96
C PRO A 248 7.16 -8.98 19.14
N THR A 249 8.39 -8.50 19.21
CA THR A 249 9.51 -9.33 19.67
C THR A 249 9.44 -9.49 21.20
N ASP A 250 9.83 -10.63 21.75
CA ASP A 250 9.72 -10.96 23.19
C ASP A 250 10.29 -9.87 24.10
N HIS A 251 11.31 -9.13 23.67
CA HIS A 251 11.85 -7.96 24.39
C HIS A 251 10.89 -6.76 24.51
N GLN A 252 9.84 -6.67 23.69
CA GLN A 252 8.85 -5.60 23.79
C GLN A 252 7.68 -5.95 24.72
N LEU A 253 7.44 -7.23 24.98
CA LEU A 253 6.42 -7.71 25.92
C LEU A 253 6.85 -7.47 27.37
N GLU A 254 8.16 -7.56 27.66
CA GLU A 254 8.71 -7.32 29.02
C GLU A 254 8.68 -5.83 29.43
N MET A 255 8.63 -4.89 28.50
CA MET A 255 8.54 -3.45 28.78
C MET A 255 7.11 -2.92 28.94
N GLN A 256 6.08 -3.74 28.64
CA GLN A 256 4.65 -3.37 28.75
C GLN A 256 3.94 -4.09 29.92
N ALA A 257 4.62 -4.93 30.65
CA ALA A 257 4.17 -5.60 31.87
C ALA A 257 4.63 -4.84 33.12
#